data_f89c56d796ed38025187cdd8bf53e701
#
_entry.id   f89c56d796ed38025187cdd8bf53e701
#
_cell.length_a   1.000
_cell.length_b   1.000
_cell.length_c   1.000
_cell.angle_alpha   90.00
_cell.angle_beta   90.00
_cell.angle_gamma   90.00
#
_symmetry.space_group_name_H-M   'P 1'
#
loop_
_entity.id
_entity.type
_entity.pdbx_description
1 polymer ?
#
loop_
_entity_poly.entity_id
_entity_poly.type
_entity_poly.pdbx_seq_one_letter_code
_entity_poly.pdbx_strand_id
1 'polypeptide(L)'
;MRNEILDYFRKANGQFISGEQISRDLHVSRTAIWKHINILKERGYIFESSTRKGYRLIYAPNLLTPLEIDSALHTETFGRHVVYLSSTTSTNEEAKKIAREGAEEGTIVVAEEQTGGRGRLTRSFYCPFAKGIWFTLILRPKFFPLEASKCTLMAAVGVCRGIRRLGLQDAGIKWPNDILYHGKKLVGILTEMSASMEKIDYIIIGAGINTGMKKSEFPELFRESATSFLAEGIDVSRKDLLAAILAELEKEYEIAQTQGFDKVLEDWKALSLTLGQDVRVIMGEENYTGKAVDIDKDGCLLVDTGEKVERVIAGDVSIRPIDAPLPKR
;
A
#
# COMPACT_ATOMS: atom_id res chain seq x y z
N MET A 1 16.27 19.09 -9.02
CA MET A 1 16.86 19.18 -10.39
C MET A 1 16.34 18.10 -11.34
N ARG A 2 16.58 16.77 -11.14
CA ARG A 2 16.09 15.72 -12.07
C ARG A 2 14.57 15.64 -12.10
N ASN A 3 13.90 15.72 -10.95
CA ASN A 3 12.45 15.78 -10.82
C ASN A 3 11.88 16.99 -11.58
N GLU A 4 12.45 18.15 -11.38
CA GLU A 4 12.02 19.39 -12.05
C GLU A 4 12.13 19.29 -13.58
N ILE A 5 13.23 18.71 -14.09
CA ILE A 5 13.39 18.45 -15.53
C ILE A 5 12.32 17.48 -16.05
N LEU A 6 12.05 16.38 -15.29
CA LEU A 6 11.05 15.40 -15.68
C LEU A 6 9.63 15.98 -15.64
N ASP A 7 9.31 16.77 -14.61
CA ASP A 7 8.02 17.45 -14.48
C ASP A 7 7.81 18.48 -15.58
N TYR A 8 8.89 19.14 -16.00
CA TYR A 8 8.86 20.06 -17.13
C TYR A 8 8.43 19.33 -18.43
N PHE A 9 8.99 18.14 -18.69
CA PHE A 9 8.59 17.31 -19.82
C PHE A 9 7.18 16.72 -19.71
N ARG A 10 6.73 16.37 -18.48
CA ARG A 10 5.36 15.90 -18.25
C ARG A 10 4.33 16.99 -18.53
N LYS A 11 4.57 18.22 -18.03
CA LYS A 11 3.72 19.39 -18.31
C LYS A 11 3.63 19.71 -19.80
N ALA A 12 4.69 19.45 -20.56
CA ALA A 12 4.72 19.63 -21.99
C ALA A 12 3.92 18.58 -22.79
N ASN A 13 3.43 17.53 -22.11
CA ASN A 13 2.53 16.52 -22.69
C ASN A 13 2.96 16.00 -24.07
N GLY A 14 4.22 15.53 -24.19
CA GLY A 14 4.77 14.98 -25.42
C GLY A 14 5.18 16.01 -26.48
N GLN A 15 5.16 17.30 -26.18
CA GLN A 15 5.68 18.34 -27.05
C GLN A 15 7.20 18.47 -26.89
N PHE A 16 7.84 18.98 -27.99
CA PHE A 16 9.26 19.31 -27.94
C PHE A 16 9.50 20.56 -27.12
N ILE A 17 10.52 20.52 -26.26
CA ILE A 17 11.00 21.66 -25.49
C ILE A 17 12.48 21.88 -25.82
N SER A 18 12.85 23.13 -26.11
CA SER A 18 14.24 23.45 -26.39
C SER A 18 15.10 23.36 -25.10
N GLY A 19 16.32 22.84 -25.22
CA GLY A 19 17.24 22.82 -24.10
C GLY A 19 17.60 24.23 -23.59
N GLU A 20 17.44 25.26 -24.38
CA GLU A 20 17.61 26.64 -23.95
C GLU A 20 16.46 27.12 -23.06
N GLN A 21 15.23 26.79 -23.42
CA GLN A 21 14.06 27.10 -22.60
C GLN A 21 14.16 26.44 -21.22
N ILE A 22 14.46 25.12 -21.18
CA ILE A 22 14.66 24.38 -19.89
C ILE A 22 15.81 25.02 -19.09
N SER A 23 16.93 25.38 -19.75
CA SER A 23 18.09 26.02 -19.13
C SER A 23 17.73 27.34 -18.46
N ARG A 24 16.92 28.16 -19.14
CA ARG A 24 16.46 29.44 -18.61
C ARG A 24 15.52 29.28 -17.43
N ASP A 25 14.50 28.44 -17.59
CA ASP A 25 13.43 28.30 -16.60
C ASP A 25 13.88 27.58 -15.33
N LEU A 26 14.83 26.67 -15.44
CA LEU A 26 15.40 25.92 -14.29
C LEU A 26 16.75 26.45 -13.80
N HIS A 27 17.25 27.56 -14.40
CA HIS A 27 18.53 28.20 -14.06
C HIS A 27 19.74 27.23 -14.09
N VAL A 28 19.79 26.32 -15.07
CA VAL A 28 20.84 25.32 -15.23
C VAL A 28 21.48 25.37 -16.61
N SER A 29 22.73 24.93 -16.76
CA SER A 29 23.38 24.90 -18.04
C SER A 29 22.77 23.84 -18.98
N ARG A 30 22.82 24.07 -20.29
CA ARG A 30 22.39 23.10 -21.33
C ARG A 30 23.12 21.77 -21.20
N THR A 31 24.40 21.80 -20.81
CA THR A 31 25.20 20.58 -20.55
C THR A 31 24.67 19.79 -19.34
N ALA A 32 24.21 20.48 -18.29
CA ALA A 32 23.60 19.82 -17.14
C ALA A 32 22.28 19.14 -17.52
N ILE A 33 21.44 19.81 -18.34
CA ILE A 33 20.18 19.22 -18.86
C ILE A 33 20.47 17.95 -19.66
N TRP A 34 21.42 18.01 -20.60
CA TRP A 34 21.82 16.85 -21.39
C TRP A 34 22.28 15.68 -20.50
N LYS A 35 23.09 15.97 -19.47
CA LYS A 35 23.57 14.98 -18.51
C LYS A 35 22.41 14.32 -17.75
N HIS A 36 21.43 15.11 -17.30
CA HIS A 36 20.25 14.59 -16.61
C HIS A 36 19.34 13.76 -17.53
N ILE A 37 19.14 14.18 -18.80
CA ILE A 37 18.38 13.40 -19.78
C ILE A 37 19.04 12.05 -20.05
N ASN A 38 20.38 11.98 -20.14
CA ASN A 38 21.07 10.72 -20.34
C ASN A 38 20.92 9.79 -19.12
N ILE A 39 21.00 10.31 -17.91
CA ILE A 39 20.74 9.52 -16.69
C ILE A 39 19.28 9.00 -16.68
N LEU A 40 18.30 9.79 -17.12
CA LEU A 40 16.93 9.34 -17.24
C LEU A 40 16.78 8.24 -18.29
N LYS A 41 17.46 8.36 -19.46
CA LYS A 41 17.49 7.29 -20.48
C LYS A 41 18.04 5.98 -19.94
N GLU A 42 19.11 6.02 -19.17
CA GLU A 42 19.68 4.84 -18.49
C GLU A 42 18.70 4.20 -17.50
N ARG A 43 17.71 4.96 -17.02
CA ARG A 43 16.63 4.51 -16.12
C ARG A 43 15.36 4.08 -16.85
N GLY A 44 15.42 3.90 -18.17
CA GLY A 44 14.31 3.40 -18.97
C GLY A 44 13.34 4.46 -19.51
N TYR A 45 13.61 5.76 -19.30
CA TYR A 45 12.84 6.83 -19.95
C TYR A 45 13.24 6.93 -21.43
N ILE A 46 12.27 7.11 -22.31
CA ILE A 46 12.53 7.28 -23.73
C ILE A 46 12.31 8.74 -24.11
N PHE A 47 13.40 9.38 -24.57
CA PHE A 47 13.38 10.75 -25.10
C PHE A 47 13.72 10.75 -26.57
N GLU A 48 12.94 11.48 -27.35
CA GLU A 48 13.31 11.87 -28.68
C GLU A 48 14.10 13.19 -28.65
N SER A 49 15.15 13.27 -29.45
CA SER A 49 16.03 14.43 -29.53
C SER A 49 16.02 14.99 -30.94
N SER A 50 15.88 16.30 -31.05
CA SER A 50 15.96 17.04 -32.33
C SER A 50 16.91 18.21 -32.17
N THR A 51 17.85 18.37 -33.12
CA THR A 51 18.82 19.47 -33.11
C THR A 51 18.16 20.85 -33.21
N ARG A 52 16.97 20.94 -33.80
CA ARG A 52 16.22 22.20 -33.98
C ARG A 52 15.15 22.41 -32.93
N LYS A 53 14.49 21.33 -32.45
CA LYS A 53 13.32 21.43 -31.58
C LYS A 53 13.65 21.14 -30.09
N GLY A 54 14.79 20.52 -29.77
CA GLY A 54 15.18 20.12 -28.43
C GLY A 54 14.79 18.67 -28.10
N TYR A 55 14.14 18.45 -26.97
CA TYR A 55 13.80 17.13 -26.46
C TYR A 55 12.30 16.99 -26.24
N ARG A 56 11.77 15.78 -26.38
CA ARG A 56 10.44 15.42 -25.89
C ARG A 56 10.48 14.06 -25.19
N LEU A 57 9.69 13.91 -24.16
CA LEU A 57 9.50 12.64 -23.47
C LEU A 57 8.48 11.81 -24.24
N ILE A 58 8.88 10.60 -24.67
CA ILE A 58 8.03 9.64 -25.38
C ILE A 58 7.43 8.61 -24.43
N TYR A 59 8.23 8.15 -23.44
CA TYR A 59 7.82 7.12 -22.52
C TYR A 59 8.50 7.32 -21.16
N ALA A 60 7.72 7.19 -20.11
CA ALA A 60 8.17 7.09 -18.72
C ALA A 60 7.86 5.67 -18.21
N PRO A 61 8.82 4.96 -17.64
CA PRO A 61 8.60 3.62 -17.11
C PRO A 61 7.58 3.66 -15.97
N ASN A 62 6.65 2.71 -15.95
CA ASN A 62 5.69 2.56 -14.83
C ASN A 62 6.35 1.80 -13.67
N LEU A 63 7.45 2.36 -13.13
CA LEU A 63 8.18 1.84 -11.98
C LEU A 63 8.05 2.81 -10.79
N LEU A 64 8.01 2.26 -9.58
CA LEU A 64 7.89 3.03 -8.34
C LEU A 64 9.27 3.51 -7.84
N THR A 65 10.08 4.07 -8.74
CA THR A 65 11.37 4.64 -8.36
C THR A 65 11.18 5.84 -7.42
N PRO A 66 12.19 6.20 -6.59
CA PRO A 66 12.11 7.37 -5.71
C PRO A 66 11.71 8.64 -6.47
N LEU A 67 12.19 8.79 -7.71
CA LEU A 67 11.88 9.92 -8.57
C LEU A 67 10.39 9.96 -8.98
N GLU A 68 9.81 8.80 -9.32
CA GLU A 68 8.40 8.71 -9.69
C GLU A 68 7.50 8.93 -8.48
N ILE A 69 7.84 8.36 -7.34
CA ILE A 69 7.08 8.52 -6.10
C ILE A 69 7.09 10.00 -5.67
N ASP A 70 8.28 10.61 -5.54
CA ASP A 70 8.41 12.01 -5.11
C ASP A 70 7.61 12.98 -6.00
N SER A 71 7.52 12.70 -7.30
CA SER A 71 6.74 13.53 -8.24
C SER A 71 5.23 13.54 -7.99
N ALA A 72 4.70 12.59 -7.23
CA ALA A 72 3.27 12.44 -6.95
C ALA A 72 2.92 12.69 -5.46
N LEU A 73 3.93 12.74 -4.58
CA LEU A 73 3.72 12.86 -3.14
C LEU A 73 3.23 14.25 -2.71
N HIS A 74 2.24 14.23 -1.79
CA HIS A 74 1.71 15.41 -1.11
C HIS A 74 1.78 15.30 0.43
N THR A 75 2.44 14.27 0.94
CA THR A 75 2.66 14.01 2.37
C THR A 75 3.73 14.92 2.95
N GLU A 76 3.75 15.08 4.27
CA GLU A 76 4.83 15.80 4.98
C GLU A 76 5.98 14.86 5.34
N THR A 77 5.66 13.65 5.81
CA THR A 77 6.62 12.66 6.34
C THR A 77 6.63 11.36 5.55
N PHE A 78 5.44 10.79 5.26
CA PHE A 78 5.35 9.46 4.68
C PHE A 78 5.81 9.42 3.21
N GLY A 79 6.76 8.52 2.92
CA GLY A 79 7.33 8.34 1.58
C GLY A 79 8.37 9.37 1.17
N ARG A 80 8.80 10.28 2.05
CA ARG A 80 9.90 11.21 1.75
C ARG A 80 11.25 10.51 1.68
N HIS A 81 11.43 9.44 2.44
CA HIS A 81 12.56 8.53 2.34
C HIS A 81 12.12 7.22 1.71
N VAL A 82 12.67 6.90 0.54
CA VAL A 82 12.30 5.71 -0.25
C VAL A 82 13.50 4.81 -0.46
N VAL A 83 13.40 3.58 0.02
CA VAL A 83 14.30 2.48 -0.33
C VAL A 83 13.64 1.68 -1.46
N TYR A 84 14.20 1.79 -2.66
CA TYR A 84 13.68 1.14 -3.86
C TYR A 84 14.48 -0.09 -4.23
N LEU A 85 13.78 -1.19 -4.49
CA LEU A 85 14.34 -2.46 -4.89
C LEU A 85 13.64 -2.97 -6.17
N SER A 86 14.41 -3.44 -7.14
CA SER A 86 13.83 -4.07 -8.33
C SER A 86 13.21 -5.43 -7.99
N SER A 87 13.80 -6.17 -7.06
CA SER A 87 13.29 -7.44 -6.53
C SER A 87 13.84 -7.66 -5.12
N THR A 88 13.03 -8.25 -4.24
CA THR A 88 13.44 -8.70 -2.91
C THR A 88 12.64 -9.95 -2.51
N THR A 89 13.03 -10.61 -1.44
CA THR A 89 12.18 -11.66 -0.84
C THR A 89 10.95 -11.06 -0.18
N SER A 90 11.10 -9.98 0.58
CA SER A 90 9.99 -9.30 1.28
C SER A 90 10.38 -7.87 1.67
N THR A 91 9.53 -6.90 1.34
CA THR A 91 9.69 -5.50 1.77
C THR A 91 9.60 -5.36 3.29
N ASN A 92 8.81 -6.22 3.99
CA ASN A 92 8.76 -6.23 5.45
C ASN A 92 10.13 -6.63 6.05
N GLU A 93 10.80 -7.65 5.52
CA GLU A 93 12.11 -8.06 6.05
C GLU A 93 13.17 -6.98 5.83
N GLU A 94 13.16 -6.31 4.67
CA GLU A 94 14.05 -5.18 4.42
C GLU A 94 13.72 -3.99 5.35
N ALA A 95 12.43 -3.69 5.53
CA ALA A 95 12.01 -2.63 6.45
C ALA A 95 12.42 -2.89 7.90
N LYS A 96 12.28 -4.13 8.39
CA LYS A 96 12.77 -4.53 9.73
C LYS A 96 14.27 -4.29 9.88
N LYS A 97 15.05 -4.63 8.86
CA LYS A 97 16.49 -4.45 8.87
C LYS A 97 16.84 -2.98 9.03
N ILE A 98 16.35 -2.12 8.13
CA ILE A 98 16.68 -0.68 8.18
C ILE A 98 16.04 0.03 9.39
N ALA A 99 14.89 -0.44 9.87
CA ALA A 99 14.28 0.11 11.09
C ALA A 99 15.16 -0.11 12.33
N ARG A 100 15.82 -1.29 12.44
CA ARG A 100 16.80 -1.56 13.50
C ARG A 100 18.07 -0.72 13.36
N GLU A 101 18.43 -0.35 12.15
CA GLU A 101 19.57 0.52 11.81
C GLU A 101 19.24 2.02 12.02
N GLY A 102 18.00 2.34 12.43
CA GLY A 102 17.59 3.71 12.77
C GLY A 102 16.90 4.48 11.64
N ALA A 103 16.37 3.81 10.61
CA ALA A 103 15.58 4.48 9.57
C ALA A 103 14.50 5.37 10.20
N GLU A 104 14.30 6.56 9.64
CA GLU A 104 13.36 7.56 10.13
C GLU A 104 11.90 7.12 9.94
N GLU A 105 11.02 7.68 10.79
CA GLU A 105 9.57 7.54 10.63
C GLU A 105 9.12 8.00 9.25
N GLY A 106 8.14 7.31 8.67
CA GLY A 106 7.65 7.61 7.33
C GLY A 106 8.50 7.06 6.19
N THR A 107 9.66 6.44 6.49
CA THR A 107 10.44 5.73 5.46
C THR A 107 9.64 4.59 4.87
N ILE A 108 9.65 4.48 3.54
CA ILE A 108 9.03 3.35 2.84
C ILE A 108 10.08 2.50 2.13
N VAL A 109 9.89 1.19 2.18
CA VAL A 109 10.58 0.22 1.33
C VAL A 109 9.61 -0.21 0.23
N VAL A 110 10.00 -0.03 -1.02
CA VAL A 110 9.18 -0.37 -2.20
C VAL A 110 9.94 -1.34 -3.08
N ALA A 111 9.27 -2.40 -3.54
CA ALA A 111 9.84 -3.34 -4.50
C ALA A 111 8.94 -3.49 -5.73
N GLU A 112 9.55 -3.74 -6.90
CA GLU A 112 8.78 -4.08 -8.10
C GLU A 112 8.30 -5.54 -8.08
N GLU A 113 9.03 -6.41 -7.36
CA GLU A 113 8.74 -7.83 -7.21
C GLU A 113 9.05 -8.30 -5.80
N GLN A 114 8.23 -9.21 -5.25
CA GLN A 114 8.61 -9.98 -4.07
C GLN A 114 8.57 -11.48 -4.38
N THR A 115 9.70 -12.17 -4.21
CA THR A 115 9.81 -13.61 -4.44
C THR A 115 9.31 -14.45 -3.26
N GLY A 116 9.19 -13.84 -2.08
CA GLY A 116 8.70 -14.45 -0.85
C GLY A 116 7.63 -13.60 -0.16
N GLY A 117 6.71 -13.00 -0.95
CA GLY A 117 5.61 -12.20 -0.41
C GLY A 117 4.78 -12.99 0.60
N ARG A 118 4.55 -12.42 1.79
CA ARG A 118 3.86 -13.07 2.91
C ARG A 118 2.62 -12.30 3.35
N GLY A 119 1.58 -13.05 3.68
CA GLY A 119 0.45 -12.60 4.45
C GLY A 119 0.47 -13.15 5.87
N ARG A 120 -0.60 -12.92 6.62
CA ARG A 120 -0.79 -13.51 7.96
C ARG A 120 -0.85 -15.04 7.89
N LEU A 121 -0.49 -15.69 9.00
CA LEU A 121 -0.52 -17.16 9.13
C LEU A 121 0.30 -17.86 8.05
N THR A 122 1.48 -17.33 7.71
CA THR A 122 2.41 -17.89 6.71
C THR A 122 1.83 -18.06 5.29
N ARG A 123 0.68 -17.46 4.98
CA ARG A 123 0.08 -17.50 3.65
C ARG A 123 0.96 -16.72 2.66
N SER A 124 1.14 -17.27 1.46
CA SER A 124 1.84 -16.56 0.39
C SER A 124 0.98 -15.43 -0.19
N PHE A 125 1.64 -14.36 -0.63
CA PHE A 125 1.05 -13.29 -1.41
C PHE A 125 1.81 -13.19 -2.74
N TYR A 126 1.10 -13.29 -3.85
CA TYR A 126 1.72 -13.27 -5.17
C TYR A 126 2.04 -11.83 -5.60
N CYS A 127 3.33 -11.55 -5.80
CA CYS A 127 3.85 -10.19 -6.03
C CYS A 127 4.71 -10.13 -7.31
N PRO A 128 4.14 -10.31 -8.51
CA PRO A 128 4.91 -10.29 -9.75
C PRO A 128 5.44 -8.91 -10.11
N PHE A 129 6.52 -8.88 -10.89
CA PHE A 129 7.22 -7.65 -11.27
C PHE A 129 6.30 -6.62 -11.92
N ALA A 130 6.29 -5.41 -11.38
CA ALA A 130 5.57 -4.22 -11.86
C ALA A 130 4.03 -4.39 -12.03
N LYS A 131 3.41 -5.41 -11.40
CA LYS A 131 1.97 -5.70 -11.51
C LYS A 131 1.15 -5.25 -10.29
N GLY A 132 1.80 -4.71 -9.28
CA GLY A 132 1.18 -4.22 -8.06
C GLY A 132 2.00 -3.14 -7.38
N ILE A 133 1.56 -2.73 -6.22
CA ILE A 133 2.32 -1.88 -5.31
C ILE A 133 2.66 -2.75 -4.10
N TRP A 134 3.94 -3.05 -3.96
CA TRP A 134 4.47 -3.84 -2.85
C TRP A 134 5.34 -2.93 -2.02
N PHE A 135 4.82 -2.45 -0.90
CA PHE A 135 5.57 -1.53 -0.05
C PHE A 135 5.41 -1.84 1.44
N THR A 136 6.34 -1.34 2.22
CA THR A 136 6.31 -1.37 3.68
C THR A 136 6.67 0.00 4.23
N LEU A 137 5.81 0.53 5.10
CA LEU A 137 5.97 1.80 5.80
C LEU A 137 6.53 1.54 7.20
N ILE A 138 7.50 2.35 7.63
CA ILE A 138 8.08 2.32 8.98
C ILE A 138 7.45 3.44 9.81
N LEU A 139 6.91 3.08 10.99
CA LEU A 139 6.37 4.01 11.98
C LEU A 139 7.14 3.92 13.30
N ARG A 140 7.22 5.04 14.02
CA ARG A 140 7.81 5.14 15.37
C ARG A 140 6.84 5.85 16.32
N PRO A 141 5.69 5.20 16.61
CA PRO A 141 4.62 5.85 17.36
C PRO A 141 5.00 6.09 18.82
N LYS A 142 4.35 7.10 19.41
CA LYS A 142 4.52 7.46 20.82
C LYS A 142 3.43 6.88 21.73
N PHE A 143 2.43 6.20 21.18
CA PHE A 143 1.41 5.52 21.99
C PHE A 143 1.93 4.20 22.58
N PHE A 144 1.20 3.65 23.54
CA PHE A 144 1.60 2.43 24.26
C PHE A 144 1.54 1.17 23.38
N PRO A 145 2.37 0.15 23.66
CA PRO A 145 2.39 -1.12 22.90
C PRO A 145 1.03 -1.81 22.79
N LEU A 146 0.13 -1.65 23.79
CA LEU A 146 -1.22 -2.20 23.75
C LEU A 146 -2.05 -1.67 22.56
N GLU A 147 -1.76 -0.45 22.11
CA GLU A 147 -2.45 0.19 21.00
C GLU A 147 -2.01 -0.34 19.62
N ALA A 148 -0.86 -1.01 19.55
CA ALA A 148 -0.24 -1.42 18.29
C ALA A 148 -1.12 -2.36 17.44
N SER A 149 -1.96 -3.18 18.05
CA SER A 149 -2.92 -4.05 17.35
C SER A 149 -3.87 -3.26 16.46
N LYS A 150 -4.25 -2.04 16.85
CA LYS A 150 -5.15 -1.15 16.12
C LYS A 150 -4.49 -0.50 14.89
N CYS A 151 -3.15 -0.53 14.80
CA CYS A 151 -2.44 -0.02 13.62
C CYS A 151 -2.78 -0.79 12.34
N THR A 152 -3.16 -2.06 12.44
CA THR A 152 -3.66 -2.82 11.28
C THR A 152 -4.99 -2.25 10.76
N LEU A 153 -5.89 -1.90 11.67
CA LEU A 153 -7.18 -1.29 11.33
C LEU A 153 -7.01 0.11 10.78
N MET A 154 -6.14 0.92 11.39
CA MET A 154 -5.75 2.24 10.91
C MET A 154 -5.19 2.16 9.47
N ALA A 155 -4.27 1.24 9.24
CA ALA A 155 -3.70 1.03 7.91
C ALA A 155 -4.78 0.62 6.88
N ALA A 156 -5.72 -0.24 7.28
CA ALA A 156 -6.81 -0.64 6.40
C ALA A 156 -7.72 0.55 6.03
N VAL A 157 -7.99 1.48 6.96
CA VAL A 157 -8.75 2.70 6.69
C VAL A 157 -8.02 3.57 5.66
N GLY A 158 -6.75 3.90 5.92
CA GLY A 158 -5.95 4.77 5.03
C GLY A 158 -5.82 4.17 3.63
N VAL A 159 -5.47 2.87 3.52
CA VAL A 159 -5.34 2.18 2.24
C VAL A 159 -6.69 2.12 1.50
N CYS A 160 -7.79 1.80 2.18
CA CYS A 160 -9.13 1.74 1.59
C CYS A 160 -9.56 3.11 1.03
N ARG A 161 -9.35 4.19 1.78
CA ARG A 161 -9.66 5.56 1.33
C ARG A 161 -8.83 5.96 0.12
N GLY A 162 -7.52 5.68 0.13
CA GLY A 162 -6.65 5.93 -1.01
C GLY A 162 -7.12 5.20 -2.29
N ILE A 163 -7.53 3.94 -2.16
CA ILE A 163 -8.11 3.14 -3.25
C ILE A 163 -9.40 3.74 -3.80
N ARG A 164 -10.32 4.13 -2.90
CA ARG A 164 -11.60 4.73 -3.30
C ARG A 164 -11.42 6.03 -4.09
N ARG A 165 -10.41 6.82 -3.75
CA ARG A 165 -10.07 8.06 -4.50
C ARG A 165 -9.67 7.81 -5.95
N LEU A 166 -9.12 6.63 -6.24
CA LEU A 166 -8.62 6.27 -7.58
C LEU A 166 -9.60 5.38 -8.38
N GLY A 167 -10.89 5.38 -8.01
CA GLY A 167 -11.96 4.84 -8.86
C GLY A 167 -12.69 3.61 -8.31
N LEU A 168 -12.16 2.87 -7.34
CA LEU A 168 -12.84 1.72 -6.76
C LEU A 168 -13.65 2.12 -5.51
N GLN A 169 -14.74 2.88 -5.71
CA GLN A 169 -15.54 3.50 -4.65
C GLN A 169 -16.14 2.48 -3.67
N ASP A 170 -16.50 1.28 -4.15
CA ASP A 170 -17.12 0.22 -3.34
C ASP A 170 -16.10 -0.71 -2.67
N ALA A 171 -14.79 -0.40 -2.77
CA ALA A 171 -13.79 -1.13 -2.01
C ALA A 171 -14.06 -1.01 -0.51
N GLY A 172 -13.95 -2.10 0.23
CA GLY A 172 -14.22 -2.10 1.66
C GLY A 172 -13.32 -3.07 2.43
N ILE A 173 -13.36 -2.93 3.75
CA ILE A 173 -12.44 -3.63 4.64
C ILE A 173 -13.06 -4.94 5.12
N LYS A 174 -12.37 -6.04 4.85
CA LYS A 174 -12.61 -7.33 5.50
C LYS A 174 -11.68 -7.47 6.70
N TRP A 175 -12.28 -7.57 7.89
CA TRP A 175 -11.53 -7.72 9.13
C TRP A 175 -10.55 -8.90 9.11
N PRO A 176 -9.35 -8.71 9.62
CA PRO A 176 -8.83 -7.46 10.17
C PRO A 176 -8.00 -6.63 9.14
N ASN A 177 -7.58 -7.19 8.02
CA ASN A 177 -6.41 -6.70 7.27
C ASN A 177 -6.50 -6.82 5.74
N ASP A 178 -7.64 -7.21 5.20
CA ASP A 178 -7.84 -7.35 3.77
C ASP A 178 -8.76 -6.23 3.24
N ILE A 179 -8.49 -5.73 2.04
CA ILE A 179 -9.45 -4.88 1.32
C ILE A 179 -9.99 -5.68 0.16
N LEU A 180 -11.31 -5.73 0.09
CA LEU A 180 -12.03 -6.42 -0.98
C LEU A 180 -12.69 -5.41 -1.91
N TYR A 181 -12.86 -5.84 -3.15
CA TYR A 181 -13.71 -5.21 -4.14
C TYR A 181 -14.56 -6.30 -4.80
N HIS A 182 -15.88 -6.12 -4.83
CA HIS A 182 -16.83 -7.14 -5.30
C HIS A 182 -16.58 -8.54 -4.72
N GLY A 183 -16.31 -8.61 -3.41
CA GLY A 183 -16.04 -9.86 -2.70
C GLY A 183 -14.66 -10.50 -2.94
N LYS A 184 -13.83 -9.93 -3.82
CA LYS A 184 -12.50 -10.44 -4.17
C LYS A 184 -11.41 -9.61 -3.52
N LYS A 185 -10.32 -10.27 -3.13
CA LYS A 185 -9.18 -9.61 -2.47
C LYS A 185 -8.41 -8.73 -3.44
N LEU A 186 -8.38 -7.44 -3.14
CA LEU A 186 -7.60 -6.42 -3.85
C LEU A 186 -6.29 -6.12 -3.12
N VAL A 187 -6.34 -6.07 -1.77
CA VAL A 187 -5.19 -5.75 -0.91
C VAL A 187 -5.06 -6.72 0.24
N GLY A 188 -3.82 -7.01 0.62
CA GLY A 188 -3.44 -7.61 1.90
C GLY A 188 -2.51 -6.70 2.68
N ILE A 189 -2.78 -6.52 3.97
CA ILE A 189 -1.96 -5.73 4.88
C ILE A 189 -1.35 -6.65 5.93
N LEU A 190 -0.07 -6.47 6.23
CA LEU A 190 0.65 -7.21 7.26
C LEU A 190 1.41 -6.24 8.16
N THR A 191 0.93 -6.07 9.38
CA THR A 191 1.55 -5.24 10.41
C THR A 191 2.40 -6.10 11.32
N GLU A 192 3.64 -5.69 11.57
CA GLU A 192 4.56 -6.32 12.51
C GLU A 192 5.23 -5.24 13.35
N MET A 193 5.66 -5.55 14.57
CA MET A 193 6.28 -4.58 15.46
C MET A 193 7.49 -5.15 16.20
N SER A 194 8.35 -4.23 16.64
CA SER A 194 9.33 -4.45 17.69
C SER A 194 8.98 -3.52 18.84
N ALA A 195 8.83 -4.08 20.02
CA ALA A 195 8.47 -3.32 21.21
C ALA A 195 9.05 -3.97 22.48
N SER A 196 9.32 -3.15 23.48
CA SER A 196 9.50 -3.57 24.88
C SER A 196 8.17 -3.46 25.64
N MET A 197 8.16 -3.75 26.94
CA MET A 197 6.97 -3.56 27.77
C MET A 197 6.54 -2.07 27.87
N GLU A 198 7.49 -1.16 27.75
CA GLU A 198 7.27 0.28 28.00
C GLU A 198 7.11 1.10 26.73
N LYS A 199 7.70 0.66 25.60
CA LYS A 199 7.71 1.44 24.35
C LYS A 199 7.74 0.58 23.10
N ILE A 200 7.23 1.16 22.03
CA ILE A 200 7.38 0.65 20.68
C ILE A 200 8.69 1.17 20.09
N ASP A 201 9.55 0.27 19.62
CA ASP A 201 10.76 0.68 18.89
C ASP A 201 10.40 1.08 17.46
N TYR A 202 9.59 0.27 16.80
CA TYR A 202 9.00 0.56 15.50
C TYR A 202 7.79 -0.36 15.21
N ILE A 203 6.91 0.12 14.34
CA ILE A 203 5.89 -0.68 13.67
C ILE A 203 6.19 -0.63 12.17
N ILE A 204 6.08 -1.77 11.50
CA ILE A 204 6.09 -1.83 10.05
C ILE A 204 4.71 -2.22 9.52
N ILE A 205 4.25 -1.52 8.49
CA ILE A 205 2.99 -1.78 7.81
C ILE A 205 3.30 -2.17 6.37
N GLY A 206 3.32 -3.46 6.08
CA GLY A 206 3.41 -3.99 4.73
C GLY A 206 2.06 -3.99 4.06
N ALA A 207 1.98 -3.48 2.84
CA ALA A 207 0.78 -3.54 2.02
C ALA A 207 1.11 -4.03 0.60
N GLY A 208 0.34 -5.02 0.15
CA GLY A 208 0.37 -5.51 -1.22
C GLY A 208 -0.93 -5.18 -1.93
N ILE A 209 -0.88 -4.30 -2.95
CA ILE A 209 -2.02 -3.84 -3.71
C ILE A 209 -1.92 -4.38 -5.14
N ASN A 210 -2.92 -5.11 -5.58
CA ASN A 210 -3.01 -5.62 -6.95
C ASN A 210 -3.47 -4.50 -7.89
N THR A 211 -2.63 -4.08 -8.85
CA THR A 211 -2.97 -3.01 -9.78
C THR A 211 -3.08 -3.48 -11.23
N GLY A 212 -2.03 -4.04 -11.80
CA GLY A 212 -1.86 -4.27 -13.21
C GLY A 212 -1.96 -5.74 -13.66
N MET A 213 -2.60 -6.62 -12.88
CA MET A 213 -2.84 -8.01 -13.27
C MET A 213 -4.19 -8.17 -13.95
N LYS A 214 -4.23 -8.85 -15.10
CA LYS A 214 -5.49 -9.36 -15.68
C LYS A 214 -5.96 -10.60 -14.89
N LYS A 215 -7.25 -10.91 -14.92
CA LYS A 215 -7.80 -12.10 -14.23
C LYS A 215 -7.03 -13.39 -14.58
N SER A 216 -6.62 -13.57 -15.84
CA SER A 216 -5.85 -14.73 -16.31
C SER A 216 -4.41 -14.82 -15.80
N GLU A 217 -3.83 -13.71 -15.33
CA GLU A 217 -2.45 -13.65 -14.84
C GLU A 217 -2.33 -14.04 -13.35
N PHE A 218 -3.48 -14.12 -12.62
CA PHE A 218 -3.47 -14.65 -11.27
C PHE A 218 -3.22 -16.18 -11.30
N PRO A 219 -2.40 -16.69 -10.36
CA PRO A 219 -2.29 -18.13 -10.14
C PRO A 219 -3.67 -18.76 -9.97
N GLU A 220 -3.86 -19.97 -10.46
CA GLU A 220 -5.15 -20.67 -10.44
C GLU A 220 -5.80 -20.69 -9.06
N LEU A 221 -5.00 -20.90 -8.02
CA LEU A 221 -5.44 -20.90 -6.61
C LEU A 221 -6.11 -19.58 -6.18
N PHE A 222 -5.72 -18.44 -6.76
CA PHE A 222 -6.22 -17.12 -6.37
C PHE A 222 -7.15 -16.48 -7.40
N ARG A 223 -7.29 -17.06 -8.60
CA ARG A 223 -7.99 -16.45 -9.75
C ARG A 223 -9.43 -16.06 -9.47
N GLU A 224 -10.15 -16.84 -8.67
CA GLU A 224 -11.54 -16.55 -8.33
C GLU A 224 -11.69 -15.72 -7.04
N SER A 225 -10.67 -15.68 -6.21
CA SER A 225 -10.72 -14.99 -4.90
C SER A 225 -9.94 -13.67 -4.85
N ALA A 226 -9.16 -13.34 -5.88
CA ALA A 226 -8.41 -12.10 -5.97
C ALA A 226 -8.85 -11.26 -7.18
N THR A 227 -8.60 -9.95 -7.09
CA THR A 227 -8.80 -8.99 -8.17
C THR A 227 -7.71 -7.94 -8.19
N SER A 228 -7.72 -7.07 -9.19
CA SER A 228 -6.84 -5.92 -9.34
C SER A 228 -7.59 -4.76 -9.99
N PHE A 229 -7.04 -3.54 -9.97
CA PHE A 229 -7.61 -2.42 -10.69
C PHE A 229 -7.82 -2.73 -12.19
N LEU A 230 -6.80 -3.31 -12.86
CA LEU A 230 -6.90 -3.66 -14.27
C LEU A 230 -7.95 -4.74 -14.55
N ALA A 231 -8.09 -5.74 -13.67
CA ALA A 231 -9.13 -6.77 -13.80
C ALA A 231 -10.56 -6.21 -13.64
N GLU A 232 -10.69 -5.09 -12.91
CA GLU A 232 -11.95 -4.34 -12.73
C GLU A 232 -12.10 -3.20 -13.78
N GLY A 233 -11.25 -3.16 -14.82
CA GLY A 233 -11.35 -2.25 -15.94
C GLY A 233 -10.69 -0.88 -15.72
N ILE A 234 -9.92 -0.68 -14.66
CA ILE A 234 -9.24 0.58 -14.33
C ILE A 234 -7.73 0.42 -14.55
N ASP A 235 -7.18 1.22 -15.47
CA ASP A 235 -5.72 1.35 -15.62
C ASP A 235 -5.22 2.49 -14.73
N VAL A 236 -4.88 2.16 -13.48
CA VAL A 236 -4.48 3.13 -12.48
C VAL A 236 -2.97 3.43 -12.55
N SER A 237 -2.61 4.70 -12.40
CA SER A 237 -1.22 5.10 -12.18
C SER A 237 -0.75 4.60 -10.81
N ARG A 238 0.26 3.71 -10.79
CA ARG A 238 0.77 3.10 -9.55
C ARG A 238 1.32 4.15 -8.58
N LYS A 239 2.05 5.16 -9.08
CA LYS A 239 2.61 6.23 -8.24
C LYS A 239 1.52 7.12 -7.64
N ASP A 240 0.48 7.47 -8.42
CA ASP A 240 -0.60 8.33 -7.94
C ASP A 240 -1.46 7.58 -6.90
N LEU A 241 -1.67 6.27 -7.11
CA LEU A 241 -2.33 5.42 -6.13
C LEU A 241 -1.51 5.28 -4.84
N LEU A 242 -0.19 5.06 -4.93
CA LEU A 242 0.69 5.01 -3.76
C LEU A 242 0.68 6.35 -3.02
N ALA A 243 0.77 7.46 -3.73
CA ALA A 243 0.72 8.80 -3.13
C ALA A 243 -0.61 9.07 -2.41
N ALA A 244 -1.75 8.69 -3.02
CA ALA A 244 -3.06 8.81 -2.39
C ALA A 244 -3.18 7.93 -1.13
N ILE A 245 -2.64 6.71 -1.17
CA ILE A 245 -2.61 5.80 -0.01
C ILE A 245 -1.74 6.38 1.11
N LEU A 246 -0.53 6.87 0.79
CA LEU A 246 0.38 7.44 1.80
C LEU A 246 -0.21 8.68 2.44
N ALA A 247 -0.90 9.53 1.68
CA ALA A 247 -1.57 10.72 2.22
C ALA A 247 -2.71 10.37 3.19
N GLU A 248 -3.52 9.35 2.89
CA GLU A 248 -4.57 8.90 3.81
C GLU A 248 -3.98 8.16 5.02
N LEU A 249 -2.90 7.38 4.85
CA LEU A 249 -2.20 6.73 5.96
C LEU A 249 -1.59 7.76 6.93
N GLU A 250 -0.95 8.82 6.41
CA GLU A 250 -0.38 9.89 7.23
C GLU A 250 -1.45 10.59 8.04
N LYS A 251 -2.58 10.91 7.44
CA LYS A 251 -3.73 11.52 8.11
C LYS A 251 -4.31 10.62 9.21
N GLU A 252 -4.54 9.34 8.94
CA GLU A 252 -5.07 8.41 9.95
C GLU A 252 -4.07 8.20 11.10
N TYR A 253 -2.77 8.18 10.79
CA TYR A 253 -1.72 8.07 11.80
C TYR A 253 -1.64 9.34 12.67
N GLU A 254 -1.77 10.52 12.10
CA GLU A 254 -1.83 11.78 12.85
C GLU A 254 -3.04 11.81 13.81
N ILE A 255 -4.22 11.36 13.35
CA ILE A 255 -5.41 11.22 14.19
C ILE A 255 -5.13 10.27 15.35
N ALA A 256 -4.57 9.09 15.08
CA ALA A 256 -4.25 8.09 16.11
C ALA A 256 -3.24 8.63 17.14
N GLN A 257 -2.23 9.39 16.70
CA GLN A 257 -1.20 9.97 17.55
C GLN A 257 -1.73 11.12 18.45
N THR A 258 -2.65 11.93 17.94
CA THR A 258 -3.11 13.17 18.61
C THR A 258 -4.43 13.02 19.35
N GLN A 259 -5.32 12.16 18.86
CA GLN A 259 -6.69 12.01 19.35
C GLN A 259 -7.01 10.59 19.86
N GLY A 260 -6.06 9.63 19.66
CA GLY A 260 -6.29 8.23 19.96
C GLY A 260 -7.04 7.49 18.83
N PHE A 261 -7.44 6.26 19.11
CA PHE A 261 -7.96 5.36 18.07
C PHE A 261 -9.48 5.39 17.89
N ASP A 262 -10.24 6.07 18.74
CA ASP A 262 -11.71 6.03 18.69
C ASP A 262 -12.25 6.44 17.31
N LYS A 263 -11.73 7.54 16.76
CA LYS A 263 -12.09 8.02 15.42
C LYS A 263 -11.69 7.03 14.32
N VAL A 264 -10.51 6.42 14.42
CA VAL A 264 -10.04 5.40 13.49
C VAL A 264 -10.96 4.19 13.49
N LEU A 265 -11.42 3.74 14.67
CA LEU A 265 -12.35 2.61 14.78
C LEU A 265 -13.73 2.94 14.22
N GLU A 266 -14.24 4.16 14.41
CA GLU A 266 -15.47 4.62 13.76
C GLU A 266 -15.35 4.61 12.22
N ASP A 267 -14.26 5.15 11.69
CA ASP A 267 -13.99 5.19 10.25
C ASP A 267 -13.82 3.78 9.67
N TRP A 268 -13.20 2.88 10.43
CA TRP A 268 -13.11 1.46 10.07
C TRP A 268 -14.50 0.81 9.98
N LYS A 269 -15.38 1.04 10.97
CA LYS A 269 -16.77 0.52 10.98
C LYS A 269 -17.53 0.98 9.73
N ALA A 270 -17.39 2.25 9.36
CA ALA A 270 -18.03 2.81 8.17
C ALA A 270 -17.55 2.21 6.84
N LEU A 271 -16.31 1.65 6.81
CA LEU A 271 -15.72 1.01 5.63
C LEU A 271 -15.81 -0.52 5.66
N SER A 272 -16.38 -1.10 6.72
CA SER A 272 -16.37 -2.55 6.96
C SER A 272 -17.34 -3.29 6.02
N LEU A 273 -16.83 -4.36 5.41
CA LEU A 273 -17.61 -5.39 4.71
C LEU A 273 -17.86 -6.62 5.60
N THR A 274 -17.37 -6.61 6.83
CA THR A 274 -17.50 -7.75 7.75
C THR A 274 -18.67 -7.59 8.69
N LEU A 275 -18.92 -6.37 9.18
CA LEU A 275 -20.00 -6.11 10.12
C LEU A 275 -21.36 -6.36 9.48
N GLY A 276 -22.26 -6.96 10.24
CA GLY A 276 -23.61 -7.35 9.80
C GLY A 276 -23.65 -8.67 9.02
N GLN A 277 -22.50 -9.27 8.67
CA GLN A 277 -22.42 -10.53 7.92
C GLN A 277 -22.40 -11.75 8.85
N ASP A 278 -22.95 -12.86 8.36
CA ASP A 278 -22.74 -14.17 8.97
C ASP A 278 -21.35 -14.68 8.61
N VAL A 279 -20.58 -15.00 9.63
CA VAL A 279 -19.16 -15.35 9.49
C VAL A 279 -18.84 -16.68 10.16
N ARG A 280 -17.82 -17.36 9.62
CA ARG A 280 -17.17 -18.50 10.26
C ARG A 280 -15.85 -18.04 10.84
N VAL A 281 -15.68 -18.23 12.13
CA VAL A 281 -14.43 -18.01 12.87
C VAL A 281 -13.64 -19.32 12.88
N ILE A 282 -12.38 -19.27 12.44
CA ILE A 282 -11.48 -20.43 12.35
C ILE A 282 -10.27 -20.17 13.22
N MET A 283 -10.12 -20.94 14.31
CA MET A 283 -9.01 -20.87 15.29
C MET A 283 -8.33 -22.23 15.37
N GLY A 284 -7.25 -22.43 14.59
CA GLY A 284 -6.60 -23.75 14.53
C GLY A 284 -7.56 -24.83 14.02
N GLU A 285 -7.87 -25.81 14.87
CA GLU A 285 -8.83 -26.88 14.57
C GLU A 285 -10.28 -26.52 14.95
N GLU A 286 -10.46 -25.56 15.83
CA GLU A 286 -11.77 -25.08 16.26
C GLU A 286 -12.37 -24.11 15.25
N ASN A 287 -13.67 -24.25 15.01
CA ASN A 287 -14.43 -23.29 14.24
C ASN A 287 -15.86 -23.18 14.77
N TYR A 288 -16.40 -21.97 14.68
CA TYR A 288 -17.80 -21.70 14.98
C TYR A 288 -18.34 -20.64 14.02
N THR A 289 -19.67 -20.50 13.99
CA THR A 289 -20.35 -19.51 13.14
C THR A 289 -21.10 -18.53 14.03
N GLY A 290 -21.33 -17.33 13.52
CA GLY A 290 -22.09 -16.29 14.17
C GLY A 290 -22.15 -15.04 13.32
N LYS A 291 -22.87 -14.05 13.80
CA LYS A 291 -23.00 -12.75 13.14
C LYS A 291 -21.94 -11.79 13.64
N ALA A 292 -21.17 -11.19 12.77
CA ALA A 292 -20.22 -10.14 13.12
C ALA A 292 -20.98 -8.85 13.46
N VAL A 293 -21.09 -8.51 14.75
CA VAL A 293 -21.96 -7.43 15.21
C VAL A 293 -21.25 -6.10 15.40
N ASP A 294 -19.99 -6.12 15.87
CA ASP A 294 -19.21 -4.89 16.08
C ASP A 294 -17.71 -5.20 16.20
N ILE A 295 -16.89 -4.18 16.41
CA ILE A 295 -15.55 -4.26 16.96
C ILE A 295 -15.51 -3.52 18.30
N ASP A 296 -14.74 -4.06 19.27
CA ASP A 296 -14.56 -3.40 20.56
C ASP A 296 -13.50 -2.27 20.49
N LYS A 297 -13.28 -1.60 21.62
CA LYS A 297 -12.29 -0.51 21.77
C LYS A 297 -10.84 -0.94 21.48
N ASP A 298 -10.54 -2.23 21.51
CA ASP A 298 -9.22 -2.79 21.20
C ASP A 298 -9.12 -3.27 19.74
N GLY A 299 -10.21 -3.09 18.94
CA GLY A 299 -10.28 -3.51 17.53
C GLY A 299 -10.56 -5.00 17.34
N CYS A 300 -10.92 -5.72 18.39
CA CYS A 300 -11.32 -7.12 18.29
C CYS A 300 -12.72 -7.26 17.73
N LEU A 301 -12.94 -8.24 16.86
CA LEU A 301 -14.25 -8.50 16.28
C LEU A 301 -15.18 -9.13 17.32
N LEU A 302 -16.40 -8.64 17.41
CA LEU A 302 -17.47 -9.20 18.24
C LEU A 302 -18.40 -10.02 17.35
N VAL A 303 -18.53 -11.31 17.68
CA VAL A 303 -19.34 -12.28 16.92
C VAL A 303 -20.44 -12.85 17.83
N ASP A 304 -21.69 -12.56 17.49
CA ASP A 304 -22.85 -13.12 18.17
C ASP A 304 -23.14 -14.52 17.62
N THR A 305 -23.01 -15.53 18.47
CA THR A 305 -23.28 -16.93 18.14
C THR A 305 -24.75 -17.33 18.37
N GLY A 306 -25.58 -16.42 18.88
CA GLY A 306 -26.94 -16.68 19.32
C GLY A 306 -27.03 -17.14 20.79
N GLU A 307 -25.96 -17.67 21.36
CA GLU A 307 -25.85 -18.03 22.78
C GLU A 307 -25.08 -16.96 23.57
N LYS A 308 -24.05 -16.40 22.98
CA LYS A 308 -23.18 -15.36 23.54
C LYS A 308 -22.48 -14.55 22.46
N VAL A 309 -21.93 -13.40 22.88
CA VAL A 309 -21.05 -12.60 22.03
C VAL A 309 -19.60 -13.01 22.31
N GLU A 310 -18.95 -13.57 21.30
CA GLU A 310 -17.54 -13.96 21.35
C GLU A 310 -16.64 -12.81 20.92
N ARG A 311 -15.55 -12.60 21.65
CA ARG A 311 -14.51 -11.64 21.35
C ARG A 311 -13.38 -12.30 20.56
N VAL A 312 -13.20 -11.93 19.31
CA VAL A 312 -12.23 -12.52 18.39
C VAL A 312 -11.01 -11.61 18.24
N ILE A 313 -9.85 -12.09 18.68
CA ILE A 313 -8.58 -11.37 18.56
C ILE A 313 -7.94 -11.66 17.18
N ALA A 314 -7.34 -10.65 16.56
CA ALA A 314 -6.79 -10.74 15.20
C ALA A 314 -5.53 -11.63 15.03
N GLY A 315 -5.06 -12.33 16.04
CA GLY A 315 -3.86 -13.18 16.01
C GLY A 315 -3.99 -14.38 15.07
N ASP A 316 -4.28 -15.53 15.62
CA ASP A 316 -4.30 -16.84 14.91
C ASP A 316 -5.66 -17.21 14.32
N VAL A 317 -6.47 -16.19 13.99
CA VAL A 317 -7.86 -16.37 13.55
C VAL A 317 -8.05 -15.95 12.09
N SER A 318 -8.86 -16.71 11.36
CA SER A 318 -9.34 -16.37 10.02
C SER A 318 -10.85 -16.23 10.02
N ILE A 319 -11.35 -15.11 9.49
CA ILE A 319 -12.79 -14.89 9.28
C ILE A 319 -13.13 -15.20 7.83
N ARG A 320 -14.24 -15.91 7.61
CA ARG A 320 -14.77 -16.26 6.29
C ARG A 320 -16.27 -16.01 6.25
N PRO A 321 -16.85 -15.65 5.09
CA PRO A 321 -18.29 -15.77 4.88
C PRO A 321 -18.72 -17.22 5.15
N ILE A 322 -19.95 -17.42 5.65
CA ILE A 322 -20.42 -18.76 6.05
C ILE A 322 -20.40 -19.76 4.89
N ASP A 323 -20.68 -19.29 3.67
CA ASP A 323 -20.74 -20.09 2.45
C ASP A 323 -19.36 -20.32 1.81
N ALA A 324 -18.30 -19.71 2.33
CA ALA A 324 -16.97 -19.88 1.77
C ALA A 324 -16.42 -21.28 2.10
N PRO A 325 -15.74 -21.94 1.15
CA PRO A 325 -15.10 -23.22 1.41
C PRO A 325 -14.01 -23.10 2.48
N LEU A 326 -13.85 -24.14 3.30
CA LEU A 326 -12.75 -24.20 4.26
C LEU A 326 -11.41 -24.15 3.51
N PRO A 327 -10.38 -23.49 4.06
CA PRO A 327 -9.07 -23.48 3.46
C PRO A 327 -8.55 -24.93 3.31
N LYS A 328 -8.06 -25.27 2.12
CA LYS A 328 -7.32 -26.52 1.94
C LYS A 328 -6.06 -26.44 2.81
N ARG A 329 -5.82 -27.48 3.62
CA ARG A 329 -4.62 -27.63 4.47
C ARG A 329 -3.35 -27.71 3.64
#